data_ec2c8560dce602c368879519f2db4cec
#
_entry.id   ec2c8560dce602c368879519f2db4cec
#
_cell.length_a   1.000
_cell.length_b   1.000
_cell.length_c   1.000
_cell.angle_alpha   90.00
_cell.angle_beta   90.00
_cell.angle_gamma   90.00
#
_symmetry.space_group_name_H-M   'P 1'
#
loop_
_entity.id
_entity.type
_entity.pdbx_description
1 polymer ?
#
loop_
_entity_poly.entity_id
_entity_poly.type
_entity_poly.pdbx_seq_one_letter_code
_entity_poly.pdbx_strand_id
1 'polypeptide(L)'
;MSQVNFIVVIPARFDSKRLHGKALLNINGKSLIEHVYSAALKSDAKETLIATDNNQIQEVTENFGAKTIMTKRTHASGTDRINEVAELECWEEDQIIVNLQGDSPLMPAANINQVAKLLSDSPDTGIATLATKILDPKELEDPNVVKVEFNESGLAISFNRKVKSKSNQMYWRHLGIYAYRVGTLKSFSQHERSEEEVAARLEQLRAFDLNMEIVIQEASLVPGPEVDTEADLNVVIAIMANN
;
A
#
# COMPACT_ATOMS: atom_id res chain seq x y z
N MET A 1 24.70 -3.70 -9.76
CA MET A 1 23.26 -3.65 -10.09
C MET A 1 22.86 -2.18 -10.09
N SER A 2 22.19 -1.68 -11.12
CA SER A 2 21.71 -0.29 -11.14
C SER A 2 20.66 -0.11 -10.03
N GLN A 3 20.78 0.97 -9.26
CA GLN A 3 19.79 1.34 -8.26
C GLN A 3 18.46 1.62 -8.98
N VAL A 4 17.34 1.05 -8.50
CA VAL A 4 16.01 1.32 -9.05
C VAL A 4 15.62 2.75 -8.72
N ASN A 5 15.18 3.51 -9.72
CA ASN A 5 14.66 4.86 -9.51
C ASN A 5 13.16 4.79 -9.21
N PHE A 6 12.77 5.01 -7.98
CA PHE A 6 11.37 5.02 -7.57
C PHE A 6 11.05 6.11 -6.54
N ILE A 7 9.78 6.45 -6.43
CA ILE A 7 9.25 7.44 -5.51
C ILE A 7 8.26 6.74 -4.57
N VAL A 8 8.29 7.05 -3.28
CA VAL A 8 7.27 6.59 -2.34
C VAL A 8 6.23 7.68 -2.14
N VAL A 9 4.97 7.35 -2.34
CA VAL A 9 3.82 8.21 -2.02
C VAL A 9 3.00 7.57 -0.91
N ILE A 10 2.74 8.32 0.16
CA ILE A 10 1.96 7.90 1.31
C ILE A 10 0.62 8.62 1.29
N PRO A 11 -0.48 7.97 0.83
CA PRO A 11 -1.80 8.59 0.87
C PRO A 11 -2.32 8.65 2.31
N ALA A 12 -2.73 9.84 2.75
CA ALA A 12 -3.26 10.07 4.08
C ALA A 12 -4.53 10.91 3.99
N ARG A 13 -5.67 10.36 4.44
CA ARG A 13 -6.94 11.08 4.53
C ARG A 13 -7.36 11.26 5.98
N PHE A 14 -8.04 12.37 6.27
CA PHE A 14 -8.53 12.62 7.62
C PHE A 14 -9.75 11.75 7.94
N ASP A 15 -10.66 11.60 6.99
CA ASP A 15 -11.92 10.86 7.17
C ASP A 15 -11.67 9.34 7.09
N SER A 16 -11.30 8.75 8.22
CA SER A 16 -11.25 7.31 8.41
C SER A 16 -12.51 6.83 9.12
N LYS A 17 -13.18 5.82 8.54
CA LYS A 17 -14.48 5.31 9.06
C LYS A 17 -14.39 4.65 10.43
N ARG A 18 -13.27 3.98 10.73
CA ARG A 18 -13.06 3.21 11.97
C ARG A 18 -12.32 3.99 13.05
N LEU A 19 -11.36 4.82 12.65
CA LEU A 19 -10.56 5.67 13.52
C LEU A 19 -10.50 7.08 12.95
N HIS A 20 -11.31 7.99 13.46
CA HIS A 20 -11.33 9.38 13.00
C HIS A 20 -9.98 10.04 13.22
N GLY A 21 -9.48 10.78 12.21
CA GLY A 21 -8.17 11.41 12.29
C GLY A 21 -7.00 10.45 12.41
N LYS A 22 -7.16 9.19 11.93
CA LYS A 22 -6.20 8.08 12.08
C LYS A 22 -4.74 8.49 11.84
N ALA A 23 -4.46 9.24 10.77
CA ALA A 23 -3.12 9.67 10.41
C ALA A 23 -2.42 10.49 11.51
N LEU A 24 -3.18 11.20 12.33
CA LEU A 24 -2.68 12.08 13.40
C LEU A 24 -2.66 11.44 14.79
N LEU A 25 -3.05 10.17 14.92
CA LEU A 25 -3.02 9.46 16.20
C LEU A 25 -1.60 9.39 16.75
N ASN A 26 -1.46 9.71 18.03
CA ASN A 26 -0.16 9.70 18.70
C ASN A 26 0.29 8.27 19.03
N ILE A 27 1.50 7.94 18.63
CA ILE A 27 2.21 6.70 18.96
C ILE A 27 3.56 7.09 19.55
N ASN A 28 3.73 6.96 20.85
CA ASN A 28 5.00 7.25 21.56
C ASN A 28 5.59 8.64 21.23
N GLY A 29 4.74 9.67 21.18
CA GLY A 29 5.16 11.07 20.98
C GLY A 29 5.19 11.55 19.52
N LYS A 30 4.95 10.67 18.54
CA LYS A 30 4.89 10.96 17.11
C LYS A 30 3.53 10.60 16.53
N SER A 31 3.12 11.26 15.44
CA SER A 31 1.91 10.87 14.73
C SER A 31 2.09 9.55 13.97
N LEU A 32 1.00 8.80 13.74
CA LEU A 32 1.04 7.58 12.92
C LEU A 32 1.69 7.84 11.57
N ILE A 33 1.30 8.94 10.90
CA ILE A 33 1.85 9.28 9.58
C ILE A 33 3.35 9.61 9.63
N GLU A 34 3.85 10.17 10.75
CA GLU A 34 5.29 10.40 10.94
C GLU A 34 6.07 9.09 11.06
N HIS A 35 5.50 8.07 11.71
CA HIS A 35 6.11 6.74 11.77
C HIS A 35 6.16 6.09 10.39
N VAL A 36 5.07 6.16 9.61
CA VAL A 36 5.04 5.62 8.24
C VAL A 36 6.07 6.33 7.35
N TYR A 37 6.11 7.66 7.42
CA TYR A 37 7.09 8.46 6.69
C TYR A 37 8.53 8.11 7.09
N SER A 38 8.79 7.98 8.40
CA SER A 38 10.10 7.59 8.92
C SER A 38 10.53 6.17 8.48
N ALA A 39 9.57 5.24 8.31
CA ALA A 39 9.84 3.91 7.76
C ALA A 39 10.19 4.00 6.26
N ALA A 40 9.47 4.81 5.50
CA ALA A 40 9.73 5.03 4.08
C ALA A 40 11.09 5.68 3.80
N LEU A 41 11.51 6.64 4.63
CA LEU A 41 12.82 7.30 4.52
C LEU A 41 14.02 6.34 4.69
N LYS A 42 13.82 5.15 5.25
CA LYS A 42 14.86 4.11 5.35
C LYS A 42 15.01 3.29 4.08
N SER A 43 14.13 3.48 3.10
CA SER A 43 14.21 2.83 1.78
C SER A 43 15.17 3.58 0.85
N ASP A 44 15.47 2.95 -0.30
CA ASP A 44 16.30 3.54 -1.35
C ASP A 44 15.50 4.47 -2.29
N ALA A 45 14.32 4.92 -1.90
CA ALA A 45 13.49 5.81 -2.69
C ALA A 45 14.22 7.13 -2.97
N LYS A 46 14.15 7.59 -4.23
CA LYS A 46 14.68 8.90 -4.63
C LYS A 46 13.98 10.04 -3.89
N GLU A 47 12.70 9.88 -3.63
CA GLU A 47 11.84 10.85 -2.95
C GLU A 47 10.75 10.12 -2.18
N THR A 48 10.36 10.66 -1.04
CA THR A 48 9.20 10.23 -0.25
C THR A 48 8.33 11.43 0.01
N LEU A 49 7.03 11.32 -0.31
CA LEU A 49 6.07 12.40 -0.09
C LEU A 49 4.73 11.89 0.44
N ILE A 50 3.97 12.79 1.03
CA ILE A 50 2.65 12.51 1.60
C ILE A 50 1.60 13.21 0.73
N ALA A 51 0.53 12.48 0.39
CA ALA A 51 -0.60 13.00 -0.35
C ALA A 51 -1.82 13.09 0.57
N THR A 52 -2.38 14.28 0.78
CA THR A 52 -3.51 14.47 1.70
C THR A 52 -4.54 15.45 1.15
N ASP A 53 -5.75 15.39 1.67
CA ASP A 53 -6.86 16.32 1.40
C ASP A 53 -7.22 17.20 2.62
N ASN A 54 -6.36 17.19 3.65
CA ASN A 54 -6.66 17.84 4.92
C ASN A 54 -5.53 18.74 5.39
N ASN A 55 -5.85 20.01 5.68
CA ASN A 55 -4.87 21.01 6.11
C ASN A 55 -4.20 20.68 7.45
N GLN A 56 -4.89 19.99 8.38
CA GLN A 56 -4.28 19.59 9.66
C GLN A 56 -3.20 18.52 9.45
N ILE A 57 -3.45 17.57 8.53
CA ILE A 57 -2.44 16.58 8.17
C ILE A 57 -1.27 17.29 7.49
N GLN A 58 -1.53 18.22 6.56
CA GLN A 58 -0.48 18.99 5.89
C GLN A 58 0.38 19.74 6.91
N GLU A 59 -0.21 20.50 7.82
CA GLU A 59 0.51 21.24 8.85
C GLU A 59 1.41 20.33 9.70
N VAL A 60 0.88 19.20 10.17
CA VAL A 60 1.65 18.22 10.96
C VAL A 60 2.80 17.62 10.16
N THR A 61 2.56 17.28 8.89
CA THR A 61 3.57 16.63 8.05
C THR A 61 4.69 17.60 7.62
N GLU A 62 4.35 18.85 7.36
CA GLU A 62 5.32 19.90 7.07
C GLU A 62 6.20 20.23 8.31
N ASN A 63 5.62 20.17 9.52
CA ASN A 63 6.36 20.41 10.77
C ASN A 63 7.48 19.40 11.01
N PHE A 64 7.37 18.16 10.54
CA PHE A 64 8.48 17.20 10.59
C PHE A 64 9.27 17.10 9.28
N GLY A 65 9.05 18.03 8.33
CA GLY A 65 9.86 18.21 7.12
C GLY A 65 9.47 17.31 5.95
N ALA A 66 8.28 16.73 5.93
CA ALA A 66 7.83 15.96 4.77
C ALA A 66 7.36 16.90 3.64
N LYS A 67 7.71 16.54 2.39
CA LYS A 67 7.03 17.12 1.23
C LYS A 67 5.60 16.61 1.21
N THR A 68 4.63 17.52 1.27
CA THR A 68 3.20 17.18 1.30
C THR A 68 2.48 17.83 0.13
N ILE A 69 1.73 17.01 -0.61
CA ILE A 69 0.93 17.46 -1.76
C ILE A 69 -0.55 17.43 -1.37
N MET A 70 -1.18 18.59 -1.52
CA MET A 70 -2.63 18.70 -1.33
C MET A 70 -3.36 18.16 -2.56
N THR A 71 -4.34 17.30 -2.31
CA THR A 71 -5.14 16.62 -3.33
C THR A 71 -6.63 16.81 -3.07
N LYS A 72 -7.47 16.48 -4.04
CA LYS A 72 -8.93 16.61 -3.94
C LYS A 72 -9.48 15.67 -2.86
N ARG A 73 -10.59 16.11 -2.21
CA ARG A 73 -11.33 15.28 -1.23
C ARG A 73 -12.20 14.20 -1.88
N THR A 74 -12.44 14.32 -3.18
CA THR A 74 -13.38 13.46 -3.92
C THR A 74 -12.81 12.11 -4.29
N HIS A 75 -11.52 11.86 -4.05
CA HIS A 75 -10.91 10.57 -4.36
C HIS A 75 -11.53 9.43 -3.57
N ALA A 76 -11.94 8.38 -4.29
CA ALA A 76 -12.55 7.19 -3.71
C ALA A 76 -11.51 6.31 -3.01
N SER A 77 -10.24 6.35 -3.45
CA SER A 77 -9.17 5.50 -2.96
C SER A 77 -7.84 6.22 -2.76
N GLY A 78 -6.88 5.54 -2.13
CA GLY A 78 -5.49 6.00 -2.05
C GLY A 78 -4.81 6.03 -3.42
N THR A 79 -5.11 5.06 -4.27
CA THR A 79 -4.56 4.94 -5.62
C THR A 79 -4.98 6.10 -6.52
N ASP A 80 -6.26 6.50 -6.48
CA ASP A 80 -6.75 7.67 -7.22
C ASP A 80 -6.06 8.96 -6.75
N ARG A 81 -5.77 9.08 -5.44
CA ARG A 81 -5.04 10.21 -4.86
C ARG A 81 -3.60 10.27 -5.34
N ILE A 82 -2.93 9.12 -5.42
CA ILE A 82 -1.55 9.03 -5.92
C ILE A 82 -1.50 9.39 -7.40
N ASN A 83 -2.52 9.03 -8.19
CA ASN A 83 -2.59 9.44 -9.59
C ASN A 83 -2.66 10.97 -9.73
N GLU A 84 -3.46 11.66 -8.91
CA GLU A 84 -3.47 13.14 -8.93
C GLU A 84 -2.09 13.71 -8.60
N VAL A 85 -1.37 13.11 -7.63
CA VAL A 85 0.02 13.53 -7.34
C VAL A 85 0.93 13.35 -8.55
N ALA A 86 0.83 12.21 -9.25
CA ALA A 86 1.64 11.96 -10.44
C ALA A 86 1.36 12.98 -11.55
N GLU A 87 0.10 13.43 -11.71
CA GLU A 87 -0.30 14.47 -12.64
C GLU A 87 0.24 15.86 -12.23
N LEU A 88 0.14 16.22 -10.95
CA LEU A 88 0.61 17.50 -10.41
C LEU A 88 2.14 17.64 -10.48
N GLU A 89 2.87 16.56 -10.24
CA GLU A 89 4.32 16.51 -10.30
C GLU A 89 4.85 16.24 -11.72
N CYS A 90 3.96 16.05 -12.72
CA CYS A 90 4.29 15.79 -14.12
C CYS A 90 5.26 14.62 -14.30
N TRP A 91 5.07 13.52 -13.58
CA TRP A 91 5.95 12.36 -13.70
C TRP A 91 5.75 11.60 -15.01
N GLU A 92 6.85 11.10 -15.55
CA GLU A 92 6.85 10.31 -16.79
C GLU A 92 6.11 8.97 -16.62
N GLU A 93 5.56 8.43 -17.70
CA GLU A 93 4.71 7.23 -17.67
C GLU A 93 5.42 5.96 -17.16
N ASP A 94 6.75 5.87 -17.33
CA ASP A 94 7.57 4.75 -16.87
C ASP A 94 8.08 4.90 -15.43
N GLN A 95 7.91 6.09 -14.80
CA GLN A 95 8.30 6.32 -13.42
C GLN A 95 7.59 5.32 -12.49
N ILE A 96 8.39 4.65 -11.65
CA ILE A 96 7.87 3.72 -10.63
C ILE A 96 7.49 4.49 -9.38
N ILE A 97 6.26 4.28 -8.92
CA ILE A 97 5.72 4.83 -7.68
C ILE A 97 5.37 3.67 -6.75
N VAL A 98 5.85 3.73 -5.51
CA VAL A 98 5.42 2.83 -4.44
C VAL A 98 4.34 3.51 -3.62
N ASN A 99 3.15 2.90 -3.59
CA ASN A 99 2.05 3.24 -2.71
C ASN A 99 2.27 2.56 -1.36
N LEU A 100 2.74 3.32 -0.36
CA LEU A 100 2.83 2.87 1.01
C LEU A 100 1.64 3.42 1.80
N GLN A 101 0.79 2.52 2.31
CA GLN A 101 -0.41 2.94 3.03
C GLN A 101 -0.08 3.73 4.29
N GLY A 102 -0.84 4.81 4.53
CA GLY A 102 -0.64 5.71 5.69
C GLY A 102 -0.95 5.09 7.06
N ASP A 103 -1.30 3.81 7.10
CA ASP A 103 -1.59 3.01 8.30
C ASP A 103 -0.61 1.86 8.54
N SER A 104 0.49 1.79 7.77
CA SER A 104 1.50 0.72 7.83
C SER A 104 2.83 1.22 8.46
N PRO A 105 2.86 1.62 9.75
CA PRO A 105 4.04 2.23 10.39
C PRO A 105 5.20 1.25 10.58
N LEU A 106 4.92 -0.05 10.49
CA LEU A 106 5.88 -1.14 10.68
C LEU A 106 6.26 -1.84 9.37
N MET A 107 6.05 -1.17 8.22
CA MET A 107 6.49 -1.70 6.94
C MET A 107 8.02 -1.66 6.85
N PRO A 108 8.70 -2.82 6.67
CA PRO A 108 10.15 -2.84 6.50
C PRO A 108 10.59 -2.11 5.22
N ALA A 109 11.64 -1.31 5.29
CA ALA A 109 12.23 -0.64 4.13
C ALA A 109 12.68 -1.64 3.04
N ALA A 110 13.12 -2.84 3.43
CA ALA A 110 13.46 -3.92 2.51
C ALA A 110 12.28 -4.31 1.61
N ASN A 111 11.05 -4.34 2.15
CA ASN A 111 9.85 -4.66 1.36
C ASN A 111 9.48 -3.50 0.42
N ILE A 112 9.72 -2.25 0.81
CA ILE A 112 9.51 -1.06 -0.04
C ILE A 112 10.47 -1.14 -1.25
N ASN A 113 11.74 -1.43 -1.00
CA ASN A 113 12.74 -1.62 -2.05
C ASN A 113 12.41 -2.82 -2.93
N GLN A 114 11.96 -3.91 -2.31
CA GLN A 114 11.62 -5.15 -3.00
C GLN A 114 10.48 -4.97 -4.01
N VAL A 115 9.37 -4.32 -3.60
CA VAL A 115 8.22 -4.13 -4.50
C VAL A 115 8.58 -3.23 -5.69
N ALA A 116 9.39 -2.20 -5.48
CA ALA A 116 9.89 -1.34 -6.55
C ALA A 116 10.80 -2.11 -7.51
N LYS A 117 11.71 -2.92 -6.95
CA LYS A 117 12.60 -3.77 -7.75
C LYS A 117 11.84 -4.81 -8.55
N LEU A 118 10.86 -5.48 -7.93
CA LEU A 118 10.01 -6.47 -8.60
C LEU A 118 9.36 -5.88 -9.84
N LEU A 119 8.79 -4.67 -9.74
CA LEU A 119 8.19 -4.00 -10.88
C LEU A 119 9.24 -3.57 -11.93
N SER A 120 10.41 -3.11 -11.49
CA SER A 120 11.51 -2.76 -12.40
C SER A 120 12.01 -3.95 -13.20
N ASP A 121 12.07 -5.14 -12.59
CA ASP A 121 12.49 -6.38 -13.21
C ASP A 121 11.37 -7.02 -14.09
N SER A 122 10.16 -6.47 -14.09
CA SER A 122 8.98 -6.96 -14.82
C SER A 122 8.53 -5.91 -15.86
N PRO A 123 9.24 -5.76 -16.99
CA PRO A 123 9.01 -4.65 -17.94
C PRO A 123 7.62 -4.68 -18.58
N ASP A 124 7.03 -5.87 -18.75
CA ASP A 124 5.72 -6.06 -19.38
C ASP A 124 4.55 -5.88 -18.40
N THR A 125 4.85 -5.70 -17.10
CA THR A 125 3.85 -5.58 -16.04
C THR A 125 3.83 -4.15 -15.50
N GLY A 126 2.62 -3.63 -15.25
CA GLY A 126 2.44 -2.25 -14.73
C GLY A 126 2.21 -2.17 -13.24
N ILE A 127 1.97 -3.31 -12.55
CA ILE A 127 1.62 -3.37 -11.13
C ILE A 127 2.42 -4.49 -10.45
N ALA A 128 2.99 -4.20 -9.28
CA ALA A 128 3.61 -5.19 -8.41
C ALA A 128 3.08 -5.08 -6.99
N THR A 129 3.03 -6.21 -6.28
CA THR A 129 2.70 -6.26 -4.85
C THR A 129 3.45 -7.41 -4.18
N LEU A 130 3.29 -7.53 -2.86
CA LEU A 130 3.94 -8.57 -2.07
C LEU A 130 2.92 -9.42 -1.31
N ALA A 131 3.33 -10.62 -0.93
CA ALA A 131 2.55 -11.52 -0.10
C ALA A 131 3.42 -12.21 0.95
N THR A 132 2.82 -12.67 2.03
CA THR A 132 3.46 -13.53 3.04
C THR A 132 2.70 -14.84 3.18
N LYS A 133 3.39 -15.92 3.56
CA LYS A 133 2.72 -17.19 3.85
C LYS A 133 1.78 -17.05 5.03
N ILE A 134 0.61 -17.62 4.94
CA ILE A 134 -0.32 -17.78 6.07
C ILE A 134 0.13 -19.01 6.84
N LEU A 135 0.59 -18.80 8.07
CA LEU A 135 1.05 -19.88 8.95
C LEU A 135 0.02 -20.20 10.05
N ASP A 136 -0.76 -19.22 10.49
CA ASP A 136 -1.86 -19.42 11.45
C ASP A 136 -3.16 -19.73 10.68
N PRO A 137 -3.77 -20.92 10.88
CA PRO A 137 -5.05 -21.27 10.27
C PRO A 137 -6.19 -20.29 10.57
N LYS A 138 -6.11 -19.53 11.66
CA LYS A 138 -7.12 -18.50 12.01
C LYS A 138 -7.15 -17.37 10.96
N GLU A 139 -6.01 -17.04 10.37
CA GLU A 139 -5.96 -16.01 9.30
C GLU A 139 -6.74 -16.44 8.05
N LEU A 140 -6.92 -17.73 7.81
CA LEU A 140 -7.74 -18.23 6.68
C LEU A 140 -9.22 -17.88 6.84
N GLU A 141 -9.70 -17.83 8.06
CA GLU A 141 -11.10 -17.55 8.39
C GLU A 141 -11.36 -16.05 8.61
N ASP A 142 -10.30 -15.26 8.83
CA ASP A 142 -10.44 -13.81 9.04
C ASP A 142 -10.73 -13.09 7.72
N PRO A 143 -11.90 -12.43 7.57
CA PRO A 143 -12.25 -11.68 6.35
C PRO A 143 -11.43 -10.40 6.18
N ASN A 144 -10.70 -9.93 7.20
CA ASN A 144 -9.80 -8.79 7.10
C ASN A 144 -8.49 -9.16 6.43
N VAL A 145 -8.07 -10.41 6.53
CA VAL A 145 -6.90 -10.95 5.82
C VAL A 145 -7.29 -11.25 4.38
N VAL A 146 -6.71 -10.54 3.44
CA VAL A 146 -6.90 -10.81 2.00
C VAL A 146 -5.99 -11.95 1.58
N LYS A 147 -6.57 -13.02 1.06
CA LYS A 147 -5.84 -14.16 0.49
C LYS A 147 -5.55 -13.88 -0.98
N VAL A 148 -4.37 -14.26 -1.41
CA VAL A 148 -3.98 -14.13 -2.82
C VAL A 148 -3.45 -15.46 -3.35
N GLU A 149 -3.81 -15.75 -4.60
CA GLU A 149 -3.28 -16.87 -5.38
C GLU A 149 -2.51 -16.30 -6.58
N PHE A 150 -1.36 -16.88 -6.87
CA PHE A 150 -0.54 -16.52 -8.01
C PHE A 150 0.11 -17.77 -8.60
N ASN A 151 0.46 -17.71 -9.89
CA ASN A 151 1.07 -18.82 -10.61
C ASN A 151 2.60 -18.90 -10.36
N GLU A 152 3.25 -19.90 -10.97
CA GLU A 152 4.70 -20.12 -10.85
C GLU A 152 5.53 -18.97 -11.41
N SER A 153 4.97 -18.17 -12.33
CA SER A 153 5.62 -16.96 -12.85
C SER A 153 5.42 -15.74 -11.95
N GLY A 154 4.73 -15.90 -10.81
CA GLY A 154 4.44 -14.80 -9.88
C GLY A 154 3.29 -13.90 -10.30
N LEU A 155 2.49 -14.27 -11.32
CA LEU A 155 1.33 -13.47 -11.74
C LEU A 155 0.10 -13.81 -10.91
N ALA A 156 -0.59 -12.78 -10.41
CA ALA A 156 -1.81 -12.91 -9.63
C ALA A 156 -2.92 -13.62 -10.41
N ILE A 157 -3.59 -14.58 -9.77
CA ILE A 157 -4.75 -15.28 -10.30
C ILE A 157 -6.02 -14.78 -9.63
N SER A 158 -5.98 -14.59 -8.32
CA SER A 158 -7.16 -14.16 -7.57
C SER A 158 -6.80 -13.46 -6.26
N PHE A 159 -7.68 -12.55 -5.81
CA PHE A 159 -7.68 -11.98 -4.47
C PHE A 159 -9.04 -12.23 -3.82
N ASN A 160 -9.04 -12.78 -2.62
CA ASN A 160 -10.26 -13.19 -1.93
C ASN A 160 -10.20 -12.91 -0.42
N ARG A 161 -11.32 -12.47 0.16
CA ARG A 161 -11.44 -12.38 1.62
C ARG A 161 -11.79 -13.71 2.28
N LYS A 162 -12.35 -14.66 1.51
CA LYS A 162 -12.73 -16.01 1.97
C LYS A 162 -12.00 -17.05 1.16
N VAL A 163 -11.55 -18.10 1.79
CA VAL A 163 -10.98 -19.27 1.13
C VAL A 163 -12.13 -20.06 0.50
N LYS A 164 -12.06 -20.32 -0.81
CA LYS A 164 -13.10 -21.07 -1.54
C LYS A 164 -13.08 -22.58 -1.23
N SER A 165 -11.91 -23.11 -0.85
CA SER A 165 -11.74 -24.55 -0.56
C SER A 165 -10.57 -24.71 0.40
N LYS A 166 -10.75 -25.51 1.46
CA LYS A 166 -9.64 -25.92 2.36
C LYS A 166 -8.92 -27.10 1.70
N SER A 167 -7.90 -26.82 0.90
CA SER A 167 -6.99 -27.83 0.34
C SER A 167 -5.67 -27.83 1.13
N ASN A 168 -4.84 -28.87 0.96
CA ASN A 168 -3.51 -28.92 1.56
C ASN A 168 -2.49 -28.00 0.87
N GLN A 169 -2.95 -26.96 0.16
CA GLN A 169 -2.06 -26.02 -0.51
C GLN A 169 -1.61 -24.88 0.41
N MET A 170 -0.48 -24.27 0.05
CA MET A 170 0.02 -23.05 0.69
C MET A 170 -0.91 -21.88 0.42
N TYR A 171 -1.28 -21.15 1.46
CA TYR A 171 -2.07 -19.92 1.34
C TYR A 171 -1.19 -18.71 1.58
N TRP A 172 -1.51 -17.61 0.89
CA TRP A 172 -0.76 -16.38 0.95
C TRP A 172 -1.65 -15.23 1.40
N ARG A 173 -1.14 -14.44 2.35
CA ARG A 173 -1.72 -13.16 2.76
C ARG A 173 -1.16 -12.07 1.86
N HIS A 174 -2.01 -11.37 1.15
CA HIS A 174 -1.66 -10.18 0.41
C HIS A 174 -1.25 -9.05 1.36
N LEU A 175 -0.22 -8.29 1.01
CA LEU A 175 0.23 -7.09 1.70
C LEU A 175 -0.25 -5.84 0.96
N GLY A 176 -0.74 -4.83 1.70
CA GLY A 176 -1.29 -3.59 1.15
C GLY A 176 -0.28 -2.63 0.54
N ILE A 177 0.92 -3.09 0.18
CA ILE A 177 1.95 -2.30 -0.49
C ILE A 177 1.95 -2.60 -1.99
N TYR A 178 2.02 -1.56 -2.82
CA TYR A 178 2.04 -1.70 -4.28
C TYR A 178 3.11 -0.83 -4.91
N ALA A 179 3.65 -1.30 -6.04
CA ALA A 179 4.35 -0.45 -6.99
C ALA A 179 3.55 -0.36 -8.29
N TYR A 180 3.53 0.83 -8.89
CA TYR A 180 2.86 1.13 -10.15
C TYR A 180 3.82 1.86 -11.08
N ARG A 181 3.70 1.61 -12.41
CA ARG A 181 4.16 2.57 -13.40
C ARG A 181 3.10 3.67 -13.53
N VAL A 182 3.50 4.92 -13.67
CA VAL A 182 2.59 6.08 -13.78
C VAL A 182 1.55 5.89 -14.88
N GLY A 183 1.93 5.41 -16.06
CA GLY A 183 0.99 5.17 -17.15
C GLY A 183 -0.07 4.14 -16.81
N THR A 184 0.30 3.07 -16.09
CA THR A 184 -0.63 2.06 -15.59
C THR A 184 -1.54 2.62 -14.50
N LEU A 185 -0.97 3.38 -13.55
CA LEU A 185 -1.72 4.05 -12.49
C LEU A 185 -2.78 4.99 -13.04
N LYS A 186 -2.44 5.77 -14.08
CA LYS A 186 -3.36 6.66 -14.78
C LYS A 186 -4.52 5.89 -15.41
N SER A 187 -4.21 4.84 -16.17
CA SER A 187 -5.23 3.98 -16.81
C SER A 187 -6.14 3.33 -15.76
N PHE A 188 -5.55 2.85 -14.66
CA PHE A 188 -6.28 2.24 -13.54
C PHE A 188 -7.25 3.23 -12.88
N SER A 189 -6.79 4.46 -12.59
CA SER A 189 -7.60 5.49 -11.91
C SER A 189 -8.70 6.08 -12.78
N GLN A 190 -8.56 6.04 -14.10
CA GLN A 190 -9.58 6.51 -15.03
C GLN A 190 -10.72 5.51 -15.26
N HIS A 191 -10.54 4.26 -14.83
CA HIS A 191 -11.55 3.23 -14.98
C HIS A 191 -12.55 3.25 -13.82
N GLU A 192 -13.83 3.10 -14.15
CA GLU A 192 -14.89 3.02 -13.15
C GLU A 192 -14.73 1.76 -12.29
N ARG A 193 -15.14 1.87 -11.04
CA ARG A 193 -15.09 0.75 -10.09
C ARG A 193 -16.10 -0.30 -10.44
N SER A 194 -15.66 -1.56 -10.56
CA SER A 194 -16.57 -2.66 -10.83
C SER A 194 -17.46 -3.02 -9.63
N GLU A 195 -18.57 -3.71 -9.90
CA GLU A 195 -19.44 -4.22 -8.84
C GLU A 195 -18.69 -5.19 -7.92
N GLU A 196 -17.78 -6.02 -8.47
CA GLU A 196 -16.97 -6.96 -7.71
C GLU A 196 -15.97 -6.23 -6.79
N GLU A 197 -15.27 -5.19 -7.28
CA GLU A 197 -14.39 -4.34 -6.48
C GLU A 197 -15.14 -3.74 -5.28
N VAL A 198 -16.31 -3.17 -5.53
CA VAL A 198 -17.13 -2.51 -4.50
C VAL A 198 -17.65 -3.53 -3.48
N ALA A 199 -18.16 -4.67 -3.93
CA ALA A 199 -18.72 -5.71 -3.07
C ALA A 199 -17.65 -6.37 -2.19
N ALA A 200 -16.47 -6.69 -2.76
CA ALA A 200 -15.36 -7.30 -2.05
C ALA A 200 -14.54 -6.28 -1.23
N ARG A 201 -14.64 -4.99 -1.56
CA ARG A 201 -13.77 -3.92 -1.05
C ARG A 201 -12.30 -4.25 -1.31
N LEU A 202 -12.01 -4.65 -2.53
CA LEU A 202 -10.69 -5.03 -3.01
C LEU A 202 -10.39 -4.26 -4.29
N GLU A 203 -9.68 -3.15 -4.18
CA GLU A 203 -9.38 -2.23 -5.27
C GLU A 203 -8.61 -2.91 -6.41
N GLN A 204 -7.74 -3.85 -6.09
CA GLN A 204 -6.91 -4.58 -7.05
C GLN A 204 -7.72 -5.46 -8.03
N LEU A 205 -9.02 -5.73 -7.77
CA LEU A 205 -9.87 -6.44 -8.71
C LEU A 205 -10.09 -5.63 -9.98
N ARG A 206 -10.05 -4.30 -9.92
CA ARG A 206 -10.12 -3.41 -11.09
C ARG A 206 -9.01 -3.70 -12.10
N ALA A 207 -7.82 -4.14 -11.65
CA ALA A 207 -6.75 -4.52 -12.56
C ALA A 207 -7.15 -5.70 -13.45
N PHE A 208 -7.87 -6.69 -12.92
CA PHE A 208 -8.36 -7.81 -13.70
C PHE A 208 -9.42 -7.40 -14.72
N ASP A 209 -10.32 -6.46 -14.35
CA ASP A 209 -11.31 -5.91 -15.28
C ASP A 209 -10.65 -5.21 -16.48
N LEU A 210 -9.48 -4.62 -16.24
CA LEU A 210 -8.64 -3.95 -17.24
C LEU A 210 -7.68 -4.89 -17.98
N ASN A 211 -7.69 -6.20 -17.68
CA ASN A 211 -6.71 -7.17 -18.15
C ASN A 211 -5.25 -6.76 -17.84
N MET A 212 -5.05 -6.04 -16.73
CA MET A 212 -3.72 -5.70 -16.24
C MET A 212 -3.16 -6.83 -15.38
N GLU A 213 -1.93 -7.22 -15.66
CA GLU A 213 -1.23 -8.20 -14.84
C GLU A 213 -0.68 -7.56 -13.56
N ILE A 214 -0.75 -8.30 -12.46
CA ILE A 214 -0.14 -7.95 -11.18
C ILE A 214 0.93 -8.99 -10.88
N VAL A 215 2.20 -8.57 -10.79
CA VAL A 215 3.28 -9.46 -10.37
C VAL A 215 3.41 -9.47 -8.85
N ILE A 216 3.59 -10.66 -8.27
CA ILE A 216 3.65 -10.89 -6.82
C ILE A 216 4.92 -11.66 -6.47
N GLN A 217 5.51 -11.30 -5.35
CA GLN A 217 6.62 -12.03 -4.75
C GLN A 217 6.39 -12.21 -3.24
N GLU A 218 6.97 -13.28 -2.67
CA GLU A 218 7.05 -13.43 -1.22
C GLU A 218 7.87 -12.28 -0.62
N ALA A 219 7.32 -11.60 0.38
CA ALA A 219 7.99 -10.49 1.06
C ALA A 219 9.27 -10.96 1.76
N SER A 220 10.34 -10.20 1.64
CA SER A 220 11.63 -10.49 2.26
C SER A 220 11.53 -10.50 3.79
N LEU A 221 10.65 -9.69 4.34
CA LEU A 221 10.38 -9.61 5.78
C LEU A 221 8.87 -9.57 6.02
N VAL A 222 8.41 -10.25 7.06
CA VAL A 222 7.01 -10.14 7.49
C VAL A 222 6.82 -8.78 8.14
N PRO A 223 5.92 -7.90 7.61
CA PRO A 223 5.67 -6.60 8.22
C PRO A 223 4.92 -6.76 9.55
N GLY A 224 5.05 -5.75 10.41
CA GLY A 224 4.18 -5.65 11.58
C GLY A 224 2.73 -5.29 11.20
N PRO A 225 1.81 -5.26 12.20
CA PRO A 225 0.41 -4.97 11.96
C PRO A 225 0.20 -3.54 11.44
N GLU A 226 -0.82 -3.40 10.59
CA GLU A 226 -1.38 -2.11 10.18
C GLU A 226 -2.31 -1.57 11.27
N VAL A 227 -2.49 -0.26 11.32
CA VAL A 227 -3.37 0.38 12.31
C VAL A 227 -4.73 0.64 11.68
N ASP A 228 -5.68 -0.26 11.87
CA ASP A 228 -7.04 -0.13 11.36
C ASP A 228 -8.10 0.11 12.45
N THR A 229 -7.84 -0.39 13.65
CA THR A 229 -8.69 -0.30 14.83
C THR A 229 -7.90 0.23 16.03
N GLU A 230 -8.60 0.57 17.12
CA GLU A 230 -7.97 0.95 18.39
C GLU A 230 -7.16 -0.21 18.99
N ALA A 231 -7.59 -1.45 18.78
CA ALA A 231 -6.85 -2.63 19.20
C ALA A 231 -5.51 -2.74 18.46
N ASP A 232 -5.49 -2.52 17.14
CA ASP A 232 -4.26 -2.52 16.34
C ASP A 232 -3.32 -1.39 16.80
N LEU A 233 -3.87 -0.19 17.06
CA LEU A 233 -3.11 0.95 17.57
C LEU A 233 -2.36 0.58 18.86
N ASN A 234 -3.04 -0.05 19.82
CA ASN A 234 -2.43 -0.47 21.08
C ASN A 234 -1.33 -1.50 20.89
N VAL A 235 -1.52 -2.44 19.95
CA VAL A 235 -0.49 -3.43 19.59
C VAL A 235 0.74 -2.74 19.00
N VAL A 236 0.54 -1.80 18.07
CA VAL A 236 1.64 -1.05 17.43
C VAL A 236 2.37 -0.19 18.44
N ILE A 237 1.67 0.50 19.35
CA ILE A 237 2.28 1.27 20.45
C ILE A 237 3.21 0.37 21.28
N ALA A 238 2.74 -0.83 21.67
CA ALA A 238 3.52 -1.77 22.47
C ALA A 238 4.76 -2.30 21.72
N ILE A 239 4.64 -2.61 20.43
CA ILE A 239 5.78 -3.04 19.60
C ILE A 239 6.82 -1.94 19.49
N MET A 240 6.40 -0.69 19.24
CA MET A 240 7.31 0.45 19.06
C MET A 240 7.94 0.94 20.37
N ALA A 241 7.36 0.63 21.52
CA ALA A 241 7.96 0.96 22.82
C ALA A 241 9.14 0.04 23.19
N ASN A 242 9.24 -1.13 22.53
CA ASN A 242 10.26 -2.15 22.82
C ASN A 242 11.39 -2.18 21.77
N ASN A 243 11.36 -1.30 20.77
CA ASN A 243 12.36 -1.13 19.72
C ASN A 243 13.09 0.21 19.86
#